data_121e607cf80aaa68825ceb879de9bc52
#
_entry.id   121e607cf80aaa68825ceb879de9bc52
#
_cell.length_a   1.000
_cell.length_b   1.000
_cell.length_c   1.000
_cell.angle_alpha   90.00
_cell.angle_beta   90.00
_cell.angle_gamma   90.00
#
_symmetry.space_group_name_H-M   'P 1'
#
loop_
_entity.id
_entity.type
_entity.pdbx_description
1 polymer ?
#
loop_
_entity_poly.entity_id
_entity_poly.type
_entity_poly.pdbx_seq_one_letter_code
_entity_poly.pdbx_strand_id
1 'polypeptide(L)'
;LHEKINSRVHDYYWNEDFSCVVTTLKVLSELFYPRLHPQVIDAAVGLNAGRFRSQCGLVQGTLLFIGSYGCQQNIKQEQIITLCRQFGIEFQEHFGSLLCNQLRPQGFRPDNPPHLCEKLTKQAIAFSAKFILEKINPMTKLQMGN
;
A
#
# COMPACT_ATOMS: atom_id res chain seq x y z
N LEU A 1 -14.27 -4.03 -7.45
CA LEU A 1 -13.08 -3.60 -6.72
C LEU A 1 -11.88 -4.54 -6.94
N HIS A 2 -12.07 -5.85 -6.71
CA HIS A 2 -10.98 -6.82 -6.88
C HIS A 2 -10.49 -6.91 -8.33
N GLU A 3 -11.39 -6.84 -9.28
CA GLU A 3 -11.03 -6.87 -10.70
C GLU A 3 -10.17 -5.67 -11.07
N LYS A 4 -10.54 -4.49 -10.59
CA LYS A 4 -9.76 -3.27 -10.85
C LYS A 4 -8.38 -3.37 -10.22
N ILE A 5 -8.29 -3.81 -8.96
CA ILE A 5 -7.01 -4.00 -8.27
C ILE A 5 -6.13 -4.96 -9.07
N ASN A 6 -6.66 -6.13 -9.42
CA ASN A 6 -5.89 -7.15 -10.11
C ASN A 6 -5.38 -6.66 -11.47
N SER A 7 -6.23 -5.99 -12.23
CA SER A 7 -5.87 -5.43 -13.54
C SER A 7 -4.79 -4.35 -13.41
N ARG A 8 -4.96 -3.42 -12.47
CA ARG A 8 -4.01 -2.32 -12.31
C ARG A 8 -2.66 -2.79 -11.78
N VAL A 9 -2.64 -3.75 -10.86
CA VAL A 9 -1.37 -4.33 -10.37
C VAL A 9 -0.62 -4.99 -11.52
N HIS A 10 -1.32 -5.78 -12.33
CA HIS A 10 -0.72 -6.44 -13.48
C HIS A 10 -0.11 -5.40 -14.44
N ASP A 11 -0.89 -4.37 -14.79
CA ASP A 11 -0.44 -3.33 -15.71
C ASP A 11 0.78 -2.58 -15.18
N TYR A 12 0.76 -2.19 -13.92
CA TYR A 12 1.86 -1.44 -13.32
C TYR A 12 3.14 -2.27 -13.22
N TYR A 13 3.02 -3.57 -12.96
CA TYR A 13 4.19 -4.44 -12.88
C TYR A 13 4.76 -4.75 -14.26
N TRP A 14 3.92 -5.13 -15.21
CA TRP A 14 4.42 -5.64 -16.48
C TRP A 14 4.62 -4.56 -17.55
N ASN A 15 3.84 -3.48 -17.52
CA ASN A 15 3.96 -2.41 -18.50
C ASN A 15 4.87 -1.28 -18.03
N GLU A 16 4.87 -0.97 -16.73
CA GLU A 16 5.61 0.17 -16.17
C GLU A 16 6.80 -0.24 -15.31
N ASP A 17 6.89 -1.50 -14.93
CA ASP A 17 7.95 -2.06 -14.07
C ASP A 17 8.09 -1.28 -12.74
N PHE A 18 6.98 -0.89 -12.14
CA PHE A 18 6.98 -0.18 -10.86
C PHE A 18 7.28 -1.10 -9.69
N SER A 19 7.82 -0.53 -8.63
CA SER A 19 8.05 -1.23 -7.36
C SER A 19 6.74 -1.51 -6.63
N CYS A 20 6.81 -2.36 -5.59
CA CYS A 20 5.66 -2.65 -4.74
C CYS A 20 5.10 -1.39 -4.07
N VAL A 21 5.97 -0.49 -3.61
CA VAL A 21 5.56 0.75 -2.94
C VAL A 21 4.81 1.66 -3.91
N VAL A 22 5.39 1.92 -5.07
CA VAL A 22 4.80 2.82 -6.08
C VAL A 22 3.49 2.25 -6.59
N THR A 23 3.45 0.94 -6.89
CA THR A 23 2.23 0.27 -7.34
C THR A 23 1.11 0.39 -6.30
N THR A 24 1.42 0.13 -5.03
CA THR A 24 0.44 0.26 -3.95
C THR A 24 -0.11 1.68 -3.85
N LEU A 25 0.76 2.68 -3.84
CA LEU A 25 0.34 4.08 -3.79
C LEU A 25 -0.55 4.45 -4.97
N LYS A 26 -0.17 4.06 -6.18
CA LYS A 26 -0.95 4.41 -7.38
C LYS A 26 -2.32 3.74 -7.38
N VAL A 27 -2.40 2.47 -7.05
CA VAL A 27 -3.69 1.76 -7.02
C VAL A 27 -4.60 2.35 -5.94
N LEU A 28 -4.09 2.56 -4.73
CA LEU A 28 -4.90 3.16 -3.66
C LEU A 28 -5.34 4.58 -4.00
N SER A 29 -4.47 5.36 -4.63
CA SER A 29 -4.81 6.70 -5.11
C SER A 29 -5.97 6.65 -6.12
N GLU A 30 -5.91 5.78 -7.10
CA GLU A 30 -6.96 5.62 -8.09
C GLU A 30 -8.29 5.22 -7.46
N LEU A 31 -8.25 4.40 -6.41
CA LEU A 31 -9.47 3.93 -5.75
C LEU A 31 -10.10 4.98 -4.83
N PHE A 32 -9.29 5.73 -4.10
CA PHE A 32 -9.78 6.55 -2.99
C PHE A 32 -9.44 8.03 -3.08
N TYR A 33 -8.33 8.38 -3.73
CA TYR A 33 -7.89 9.78 -3.77
C TYR A 33 -7.05 10.05 -5.02
N PRO A 34 -7.72 10.21 -6.19
CA PRO A 34 -7.00 10.48 -7.45
C PRO A 34 -6.20 11.78 -7.47
N ARG A 35 -6.46 12.67 -6.52
CA ARG A 35 -5.75 13.95 -6.38
C ARG A 35 -4.46 13.84 -5.56
N LEU A 36 -4.02 12.63 -5.24
CA LEU A 36 -2.76 12.43 -4.51
C LEU A 36 -1.64 13.20 -5.23
N HIS A 37 -0.93 14.02 -4.48
CA HIS A 37 0.11 14.86 -5.07
C HIS A 37 1.21 13.98 -5.67
N PRO A 38 1.64 14.25 -6.93
CA PRO A 38 2.67 13.41 -7.58
C PRO A 38 3.96 13.27 -6.80
N GLN A 39 4.31 14.26 -5.98
CA GLN A 39 5.52 14.23 -5.18
C GLN A 39 5.52 13.10 -4.14
N VAL A 40 4.34 12.66 -3.70
CA VAL A 40 4.23 11.50 -2.78
C VAL A 40 4.72 10.24 -3.50
N ILE A 41 4.33 10.07 -4.75
CA ILE A 41 4.80 8.94 -5.58
C ILE A 41 6.31 9.06 -5.81
N ASP A 42 6.78 10.24 -6.19
CA ASP A 42 8.19 10.49 -6.44
C ASP A 42 9.04 10.17 -5.21
N ALA A 43 8.58 10.58 -4.03
CA ALA A 43 9.29 10.32 -2.78
C ALA A 43 9.40 8.84 -2.45
N ALA A 44 8.50 8.03 -2.98
CA ALA A 44 8.47 6.59 -2.71
C ALA A 44 9.33 5.76 -3.67
N VAL A 45 9.83 6.36 -4.75
CA VAL A 45 10.54 5.63 -5.82
C VAL A 45 11.75 4.87 -5.29
N GLY A 46 12.48 5.41 -4.32
CA GLY A 46 13.67 4.79 -3.75
C GLY A 46 13.40 3.74 -2.67
N LEU A 47 12.17 3.64 -2.18
CA LEU A 47 11.83 2.66 -1.16
C LEU A 47 11.85 1.25 -1.78
N ASN A 48 12.54 0.34 -1.13
CA ASN A 48 12.79 -1.03 -1.60
C ASN A 48 13.66 -1.13 -2.87
N ALA A 49 13.89 -0.04 -3.57
CA ALA A 49 14.78 -0.05 -4.74
C ALA A 49 16.22 -0.37 -4.34
N GLY A 50 16.62 0.02 -3.13
CA GLY A 50 17.91 -0.34 -2.56
C GLY A 50 18.03 -1.78 -2.10
N ARG A 51 16.92 -2.51 -2.11
CA ARG A 51 16.83 -3.94 -1.78
C ARG A 51 17.38 -4.29 -0.41
N PHE A 52 17.10 -3.43 0.58
CA PHE A 52 17.53 -3.68 1.96
C PHE A 52 16.75 -4.82 2.63
N ARG A 53 15.69 -5.30 1.99
CA ARG A 53 14.88 -6.46 2.46
C ARG A 53 14.29 -6.25 3.85
N SER A 54 13.98 -5.01 4.18
CA SER A 54 13.41 -4.63 5.46
C SER A 54 11.88 -4.70 5.40
N GLN A 55 11.18 -3.61 5.72
CA GLN A 55 9.74 -3.62 5.68
C GLN A 55 9.21 -3.82 4.26
N CYS A 56 8.14 -4.61 4.14
CA CYS A 56 7.50 -4.89 2.85
C CYS A 56 6.95 -3.62 2.21
N GLY A 57 7.17 -3.46 0.89
CA GLY A 57 6.71 -2.30 0.15
C GLY A 57 5.19 -2.15 0.13
N LEU A 58 4.47 -3.26 0.25
CA LEU A 58 3.00 -3.25 0.33
C LEU A 58 2.53 -2.59 1.63
N VAL A 59 3.27 -2.77 2.70
CA VAL A 59 3.04 -2.10 3.98
C VAL A 59 3.45 -0.63 3.88
N GLN A 60 4.65 -0.36 3.39
CA GLN A 60 5.17 1.01 3.25
C GLN A 60 4.26 1.88 2.39
N GLY A 61 3.84 1.37 1.23
CA GLY A 61 2.95 2.09 0.33
C GLY A 61 1.61 2.41 0.96
N THR A 62 1.04 1.47 1.71
CA THR A 62 -0.22 1.69 2.40
C THR A 62 -0.08 2.72 3.52
N LEU A 63 1.00 2.66 4.31
CA LEU A 63 1.23 3.64 5.37
C LEU A 63 1.41 5.06 4.80
N LEU A 64 2.16 5.19 3.71
CA LEU A 64 2.32 6.47 3.03
C LEU A 64 0.98 7.00 2.52
N PHE A 65 0.14 6.12 1.97
CA PHE A 65 -1.18 6.51 1.50
C PHE A 65 -2.08 6.94 2.68
N ILE A 66 -2.11 6.18 3.76
CA ILE A 66 -2.92 6.52 4.94
C ILE A 66 -2.51 7.88 5.49
N GLY A 67 -1.21 8.14 5.58
CA GLY A 67 -0.71 9.43 6.04
C GLY A 67 -1.13 10.58 5.12
N SER A 68 -0.88 10.44 3.83
CA SER A 68 -1.18 11.48 2.86
C SER A 68 -2.68 11.74 2.75
N TYR A 69 -3.47 10.68 2.59
CA TYR A 69 -4.93 10.77 2.46
C TYR A 69 -5.56 11.30 3.76
N GLY A 70 -5.14 10.76 4.90
CA GLY A 70 -5.66 11.15 6.20
C GLY A 70 -5.42 12.64 6.49
N CYS A 71 -4.22 13.13 6.22
CA CYS A 71 -3.90 14.54 6.40
C CYS A 71 -4.76 15.44 5.51
N GLN A 72 -4.96 15.04 4.25
CA GLN A 72 -5.79 15.81 3.32
C GLN A 72 -7.27 15.79 3.73
N GLN A 73 -7.71 14.76 4.43
CA GLN A 73 -9.09 14.69 4.95
C GLN A 73 -9.22 15.32 6.34
N ASN A 74 -8.19 16.02 6.82
CA ASN A 74 -8.18 16.70 8.12
C ASN A 74 -8.33 15.74 9.31
N ILE A 75 -7.92 14.49 9.16
CA ILE A 75 -7.83 13.56 10.28
C ILE A 75 -6.65 13.99 11.14
N LYS A 76 -6.83 14.01 12.45
CA LYS A 76 -5.79 14.43 13.38
C LYS A 76 -4.59 13.48 13.31
N GLN A 77 -3.40 14.05 13.45
CA GLN A 77 -2.15 13.29 13.38
C GLN A 77 -2.15 12.08 14.33
N GLU A 78 -2.63 12.24 15.55
CA GLU A 78 -2.72 11.16 16.52
C GLU A 78 -3.56 9.99 16.04
N GLN A 79 -4.68 10.30 15.39
CA GLN A 79 -5.58 9.29 14.83
C GLN A 79 -4.94 8.58 13.64
N ILE A 80 -4.21 9.33 12.80
CA ILE A 80 -3.48 8.75 11.66
C ILE A 80 -2.43 7.76 12.16
N ILE A 81 -1.66 8.15 13.18
CA ILE A 81 -0.64 7.28 13.78
C ILE A 81 -1.26 6.00 14.32
N THR A 82 -2.40 6.13 15.02
CA THR A 82 -3.13 4.97 15.55
C THR A 82 -3.61 4.05 14.43
N LEU A 83 -4.15 4.62 13.35
CA LEU A 83 -4.62 3.85 12.20
C LEU A 83 -3.46 3.11 11.53
N CYS A 84 -2.31 3.75 11.37
CA CYS A 84 -1.14 3.13 10.77
C CYS A 84 -0.65 1.96 11.63
N ARG A 85 -0.62 2.15 12.96
CA ARG A 85 -0.24 1.07 13.87
C ARG A 85 -1.23 -0.10 13.78
N GLN A 86 -2.51 0.21 13.78
CA GLN A 86 -3.55 -0.82 13.66
C GLN A 86 -3.42 -1.59 12.34
N PHE A 87 -3.19 -0.87 11.23
CA PHE A 87 -2.97 -1.52 9.94
C PHE A 87 -1.79 -2.49 10.00
N GLY A 88 -0.67 -2.06 10.56
CA GLY A 88 0.51 -2.92 10.67
C GLY A 88 0.25 -4.19 11.47
N ILE A 89 -0.46 -4.06 12.61
CA ILE A 89 -0.83 -5.20 13.44
C ILE A 89 -1.72 -6.18 12.67
N GLU A 90 -2.77 -5.67 12.02
CA GLU A 90 -3.71 -6.50 11.27
C GLU A 90 -3.06 -7.16 10.06
N PHE A 91 -2.17 -6.42 9.37
CA PHE A 91 -1.41 -6.97 8.24
C PHE A 91 -0.52 -8.13 8.70
N GLN A 92 0.21 -7.93 9.80
CA GLN A 92 1.08 -8.97 10.34
C GLN A 92 0.29 -10.21 10.77
N GLU A 93 -0.87 -10.03 11.38
CA GLU A 93 -1.74 -11.14 11.77
C GLU A 93 -2.25 -11.90 10.55
N HIS A 94 -2.61 -11.19 9.49
CA HIS A 94 -3.19 -11.81 8.29
C HIS A 94 -2.15 -12.48 7.39
N PHE A 95 -1.02 -11.82 7.17
CA PHE A 95 0.02 -12.29 6.24
C PHE A 95 1.21 -12.97 6.92
N GLY A 96 1.32 -12.88 8.24
CA GLY A 96 2.35 -13.55 9.03
C GLY A 96 3.60 -12.73 9.30
N SER A 97 3.84 -11.63 8.60
CA SER A 97 5.02 -10.79 8.79
C SER A 97 4.82 -9.41 8.17
N LEU A 98 5.68 -8.45 8.55
CA LEU A 98 5.81 -7.14 7.91
C LEU A 98 7.09 -7.06 7.06
N LEU A 99 7.92 -8.10 7.08
CA LEU A 99 9.24 -8.07 6.46
C LEU A 99 9.21 -8.67 5.07
N CYS A 100 9.82 -7.95 4.12
CA CYS A 100 9.86 -8.37 2.72
C CYS A 100 10.46 -9.77 2.55
N ASN A 101 11.57 -10.06 3.24
CA ASN A 101 12.26 -11.35 3.11
C ASN A 101 11.45 -12.53 3.67
N GLN A 102 10.48 -12.27 4.54
CA GLN A 102 9.62 -13.32 5.09
C GLN A 102 8.34 -13.51 4.29
N LEU A 103 7.89 -12.47 3.60
CA LEU A 103 6.66 -12.49 2.81
C LEU A 103 6.87 -12.96 1.38
N ARG A 104 8.06 -12.74 0.83
CA ARG A 104 8.37 -13.08 -0.56
C ARG A 104 8.34 -14.60 -0.77
N PRO A 105 7.55 -15.13 -1.72
CA PRO A 105 7.28 -16.57 -1.82
C PRO A 105 8.50 -17.46 -2.01
N GLN A 106 9.54 -16.99 -2.67
CA GLN A 106 10.74 -17.79 -2.98
C GLN A 106 12.03 -17.10 -2.56
N GLY A 107 11.93 -16.12 -1.66
CA GLY A 107 13.09 -15.37 -1.19
C GLY A 107 13.70 -14.50 -2.28
N PHE A 108 15.00 -14.21 -2.13
CA PHE A 108 15.74 -13.34 -3.04
C PHE A 108 16.82 -14.13 -3.75
N ARG A 109 16.47 -14.75 -4.87
CA ARG A 109 17.39 -15.53 -5.70
C ARG A 109 17.61 -14.82 -7.04
N PRO A 110 18.84 -14.85 -7.60
CA PRO A 110 19.10 -14.20 -8.89
C PRO A 110 18.27 -14.75 -10.04
N ASP A 111 17.81 -16.01 -9.94
CA ASP A 111 17.03 -16.68 -10.97
C ASP A 111 15.52 -16.52 -10.78
N ASN A 112 15.07 -15.76 -9.78
CA ASN A 112 13.64 -15.51 -9.61
C ASN A 112 13.06 -14.78 -10.81
N PRO A 113 11.86 -15.16 -11.27
CA PRO A 113 11.19 -14.41 -12.34
C PRO A 113 10.83 -13.01 -11.86
N PRO A 114 10.71 -12.04 -12.81
CA PRO A 114 10.29 -10.69 -12.46
C PRO A 114 8.87 -10.69 -11.86
N HIS A 115 8.63 -9.76 -10.96
CA HIS A 115 7.32 -9.56 -10.34
C HIS A 115 6.79 -10.80 -9.60
N LEU A 116 7.67 -11.48 -8.90
CA LEU A 116 7.34 -12.67 -8.12
C LEU A 116 6.25 -12.41 -7.08
N CYS A 117 6.14 -11.17 -6.60
CA CYS A 117 5.17 -10.77 -5.58
C CYS A 117 3.81 -10.34 -6.16
N GLU A 118 3.56 -10.52 -7.45
CA GLU A 118 2.32 -10.02 -8.07
C GLU A 118 1.07 -10.54 -7.35
N LYS A 119 0.98 -11.83 -7.08
CA LYS A 119 -0.16 -12.42 -6.39
C LYS A 119 -0.32 -11.85 -4.98
N LEU A 120 0.77 -11.77 -4.24
CA LEU A 120 0.77 -11.19 -2.89
C LEU A 120 0.35 -9.73 -2.94
N THR A 121 0.84 -8.97 -3.92
CA THR A 121 0.50 -7.56 -4.09
C THR A 121 -1.00 -7.37 -4.29
N LYS A 122 -1.60 -8.19 -5.15
CA LYS A 122 -3.05 -8.13 -5.38
C LYS A 122 -3.83 -8.38 -4.10
N GLN A 123 -3.44 -9.39 -3.34
CA GLN A 123 -4.07 -9.73 -2.07
C GLN A 123 -3.87 -8.63 -1.03
N ALA A 124 -2.67 -8.09 -0.93
CA ALA A 124 -2.33 -7.07 0.05
C ALA A 124 -3.03 -5.75 -0.24
N ILE A 125 -3.12 -5.34 -1.51
CA ILE A 125 -3.81 -4.10 -1.86
C ILE A 125 -5.31 -4.25 -1.60
N ALA A 126 -5.90 -5.42 -1.86
CA ALA A 126 -7.30 -5.69 -1.51
C ALA A 126 -7.50 -5.59 0.01
N PHE A 127 -6.56 -6.11 0.79
CA PHE A 127 -6.58 -6.00 2.26
C PHE A 127 -6.50 -4.53 2.69
N SER A 128 -5.60 -3.77 2.10
CA SER A 128 -5.43 -2.33 2.38
C SER A 128 -6.68 -1.54 2.02
N ALA A 129 -7.28 -1.84 0.86
CA ALA A 129 -8.50 -1.17 0.42
C ALA A 129 -9.65 -1.42 1.40
N LYS A 130 -9.80 -2.65 1.87
CA LYS A 130 -10.81 -2.99 2.87
C LYS A 130 -10.58 -2.22 4.17
N PHE A 131 -9.33 -2.13 4.63
CA PHE A 131 -8.99 -1.36 5.83
C PHE A 131 -9.37 0.10 5.67
N ILE A 132 -9.06 0.70 4.52
CA ILE A 132 -9.39 2.10 4.25
C ILE A 132 -10.90 2.32 4.25
N LEU A 133 -11.66 1.42 3.60
CA LEU A 133 -13.12 1.52 3.55
C LEU A 133 -13.76 1.40 4.92
N GLU A 134 -13.25 0.51 5.76
CA GLU A 134 -13.84 0.22 7.07
C GLU A 134 -13.39 1.17 8.17
N LYS A 135 -12.15 1.66 8.12
CA LYS A 135 -11.55 2.40 9.25
C LYS A 135 -11.31 3.88 8.94
N ILE A 136 -11.06 4.25 7.69
CA ILE A 136 -10.68 5.62 7.36
C ILE A 136 -11.84 6.39 6.75
N ASN A 137 -12.51 5.84 5.74
CA ASN A 137 -13.61 6.53 5.08
C ASN A 137 -14.77 6.90 6.01
N PRO A 138 -15.15 6.09 7.02
CA PRO A 138 -16.17 6.51 7.98
C PRO A 138 -15.76 7.77 8.74
N MET A 139 -14.48 7.95 9.05
CA MET A 139 -13.97 9.15 9.73
C MET A 139 -14.09 10.40 8.85
N THR A 140 -13.80 10.27 7.56
CA THR A 140 -13.92 11.38 6.61
C THR A 140 -15.37 11.84 6.46
N LYS A 141 -16.31 10.90 6.41
CA LYS A 141 -17.74 11.21 6.33
C LYS A 141 -18.24 11.95 7.55
N LEU A 142 -17.78 11.57 8.75
CA LEU A 142 -18.14 12.27 9.99
C LEU A 142 -17.66 13.72 9.98
N GLN A 143 -16.48 13.99 9.46
CA GLN A 143 -15.94 15.33 9.35
C GLN A 143 -16.66 16.16 8.30
N MET A 144 -17.06 15.56 7.19
CA MET A 144 -17.81 16.23 6.14
C MET A 144 -19.27 16.53 6.54
N GLY A 145 -19.81 15.78 7.49
CA GLY A 145 -21.18 15.97 7.98
C GLY A 145 -21.32 17.10 9.00
N ASN A 146 -20.22 17.65 9.44
CA ASN A 146 -20.17 18.77 10.40
C ASN A 146 -19.87 20.07 9.66
#